data_31c1337bf06d4fa0be64c50ab823ec77
#
_entry.id   31c1337bf06d4fa0be64c50ab823ec77
#
_cell.length_a   1.000
_cell.length_b   1.000
_cell.length_c   1.000
_cell.angle_alpha   90.00
_cell.angle_beta   90.00
_cell.angle_gamma   90.00
#
_symmetry.space_group_name_H-M   'P 1'
#
loop_
_entity.id
_entity.type
_entity.pdbx_description
1 polymer ?
#
loop_
_entity_poly.entity_id
_entity_poly.type
_entity_poly.pdbx_seq_one_letter_code
_entity_poly.pdbx_strand_id
1 'polypeptide(L)'
;MVVGTLRVRLLLRESRSLKDKRQVVRGIKDRMRDTFGVSAAEVDSLEDHKVAVLGFAVVSNEHSHARSVLEQVGSALKSHPVAEFLGMELDSLTVD
;
A
#
# COMPACT_ATOMS: atom_id res chain seq x y z
N MET A 1 -17.91 -12.96 -4.43
CA MET A 1 -16.77 -12.09 -4.75
C MET A 1 -15.97 -11.83 -3.49
N VAL A 2 -14.68 -11.84 -3.60
CA VAL A 2 -13.77 -11.53 -2.50
C VAL A 2 -13.10 -10.20 -2.77
N VAL A 3 -13.02 -9.35 -1.74
CA VAL A 3 -12.20 -8.13 -1.78
C VAL A 3 -11.11 -8.27 -0.73
N GLY A 4 -9.86 -8.28 -1.18
CA GLY A 4 -8.71 -8.20 -0.28
C GLY A 4 -8.31 -6.76 -0.05
N THR A 5 -7.89 -6.43 1.16
CA THR A 5 -7.40 -5.10 1.54
C THR A 5 -6.09 -5.21 2.28
N LEU A 6 -5.21 -4.24 2.02
CA LEU A 6 -3.93 -4.12 2.71
C LEU A 6 -3.73 -2.66 3.11
N ARG A 7 -3.46 -2.44 4.38
CA ARG A 7 -3.09 -1.12 4.90
C ARG A 7 -1.64 -1.16 5.33
N VAL A 8 -0.81 -0.28 4.78
CA VAL A 8 0.62 -0.23 5.04
C VAL A 8 0.99 1.14 5.61
N ARG A 9 1.80 1.15 6.67
CA ARG A 9 2.35 2.37 7.24
C ARG A 9 3.83 2.45 6.92
N LEU A 10 4.23 3.60 6.40
CA LEU A 10 5.61 3.88 5.97
C LEU A 10 6.12 5.15 6.62
N LEU A 11 7.41 5.16 6.95
CA LEU A 11 8.12 6.35 7.43
C LEU A 11 9.07 6.85 6.34
N LEU A 12 8.92 8.11 5.96
CA LEU A 12 9.76 8.75 4.97
C LEU A 12 10.69 9.73 5.68
N ARG A 13 11.83 9.23 6.17
CA ARG A 13 12.77 10.02 6.99
C ARG A 13 13.33 11.24 6.27
N GLU A 14 13.54 11.12 4.96
CA GLU A 14 14.14 12.18 4.13
C GLU A 14 13.12 13.20 3.63
N SER A 15 11.83 12.95 3.81
CA SER A 15 10.79 13.89 3.38
C SER A 15 10.80 15.16 4.24
N ARG A 16 10.81 16.31 3.58
CA ARG A 16 10.83 17.63 4.25
C ARG A 16 9.55 18.43 4.03
N SER A 17 8.63 17.91 3.21
CA SER A 17 7.40 18.62 2.85
C SER A 17 6.35 17.62 2.38
N LEU A 18 5.09 18.08 2.33
CA LEU A 18 4.02 17.27 1.70
C LEU A 18 4.29 17.02 0.22
N LYS A 19 4.93 17.95 -0.46
CA LYS A 19 5.32 17.75 -1.85
C LYS A 19 6.30 16.60 -2.01
N ASP A 20 7.32 16.53 -1.14
CA ASP A 20 8.28 15.42 -1.13
C ASP A 20 7.57 14.09 -0.91
N LYS A 21 6.68 14.03 0.10
CA LYS A 21 5.91 12.82 0.38
C LYS A 21 5.05 12.41 -0.81
N ARG A 22 4.33 13.34 -1.41
CA ARG A 22 3.44 13.06 -2.55
C ARG A 22 4.17 12.46 -3.73
N GLN A 23 5.40 12.89 -3.99
CA GLN A 23 6.22 12.33 -5.07
C GLN A 23 6.57 10.87 -4.80
N VAL A 24 7.01 10.56 -3.59
CA VAL A 24 7.34 9.17 -3.19
C VAL A 24 6.08 8.30 -3.22
N VAL A 25 4.99 8.76 -2.64
CA VAL A 25 3.72 8.04 -2.57
C VAL A 25 3.15 7.76 -3.96
N ARG A 26 3.22 8.74 -4.86
CA ARG A 26 2.77 8.56 -6.25
C ARG A 26 3.56 7.45 -6.94
N GLY A 27 4.88 7.46 -6.81
CA GLY A 27 5.74 6.44 -7.39
C GLY A 27 5.43 5.04 -6.86
N ILE A 28 5.21 4.93 -5.55
CA ILE A 28 4.83 3.66 -4.93
C ILE A 28 3.48 3.17 -5.46
N LYS A 29 2.47 4.04 -5.48
CA LYS A 29 1.14 3.66 -5.96
C LYS A 29 1.17 3.19 -7.40
N ASP A 30 1.82 3.94 -8.27
CA ASP A 30 1.93 3.61 -9.69
C ASP A 30 2.62 2.27 -9.89
N ARG A 31 3.71 2.05 -9.18
CA ARG A 31 4.48 0.80 -9.26
C ARG A 31 3.68 -0.41 -8.78
N MET A 32 2.96 -0.28 -7.67
CA MET A 32 2.15 -1.38 -7.15
C MET A 32 0.96 -1.69 -8.05
N ARG A 33 0.33 -0.66 -8.62
CA ARG A 33 -0.73 -0.84 -9.62
C ARG A 33 -0.22 -1.58 -10.84
N ASP A 34 0.92 -1.17 -11.37
CA ASP A 34 1.47 -1.73 -12.60
C ASP A 34 1.97 -3.16 -12.40
N THR A 35 2.63 -3.43 -11.28
CA THR A 35 3.24 -4.73 -11.01
C THR A 35 2.21 -5.76 -10.56
N PHE A 36 1.27 -5.39 -9.70
CA PHE A 36 0.38 -6.35 -9.03
C PHE A 36 -1.09 -6.22 -9.42
N GLY A 37 -1.45 -5.21 -10.20
CA GLY A 37 -2.83 -5.01 -10.61
C GLY A 37 -3.78 -4.66 -9.48
N VAL A 38 -3.29 -3.96 -8.46
CA VAL A 38 -4.09 -3.55 -7.31
C VAL A 38 -4.58 -2.11 -7.46
N SER A 39 -5.67 -1.78 -6.77
CA SER A 39 -6.05 -0.40 -6.52
C SER A 39 -5.21 0.14 -5.37
N ALA A 40 -4.82 1.41 -5.43
CA ALA A 40 -3.97 2.01 -4.42
C ALA A 40 -4.37 3.46 -4.13
N ALA A 41 -4.32 3.83 -2.86
CA ALA A 41 -4.61 5.19 -2.41
C ALA A 41 -3.86 5.50 -1.12
N GLU A 42 -3.60 6.77 -0.87
CA GLU A 42 -3.21 7.23 0.46
C GLU A 42 -4.49 7.38 1.28
N VAL A 43 -4.57 6.71 2.44
CA VAL A 43 -5.84 6.55 3.17
C VAL A 43 -5.85 7.20 4.55
N ASP A 44 -4.72 7.66 5.06
CA ASP A 44 -4.64 8.30 6.37
C ASP A 44 -3.39 9.18 6.44
N SER A 45 -3.28 9.98 7.48
CA SER A 45 -2.11 10.84 7.76
C SER A 45 -1.73 11.77 6.61
N LEU A 46 -2.73 12.23 5.86
CA LEU A 46 -2.53 13.00 4.62
C LEU A 46 -1.73 14.29 4.83
N GLU A 47 -1.85 14.91 6.01
CA GLU A 47 -1.17 16.15 6.33
C GLU A 47 0.20 15.94 7.00
N ASP A 48 0.61 14.71 7.27
CA ASP A 48 1.90 14.39 7.84
C ASP A 48 2.91 14.16 6.71
N HIS A 49 3.98 14.94 6.67
CA HIS A 49 4.98 14.82 5.61
C HIS A 49 6.00 13.68 5.84
N LYS A 50 6.04 13.11 7.02
CA LYS A 50 6.95 12.00 7.38
C LYS A 50 6.31 10.62 7.32
N VAL A 51 5.00 10.53 7.53
CA VAL A 51 4.29 9.26 7.58
C VAL A 51 3.33 9.15 6.40
N ALA A 52 3.35 8.01 5.72
CA ALA A 52 2.38 7.67 4.70
C ALA A 52 1.63 6.41 5.11
N VAL A 53 0.31 6.46 5.01
CA VAL A 53 -0.55 5.30 5.22
C VAL A 53 -1.23 4.99 3.90
N LEU A 54 -0.87 3.86 3.30
CA LEU A 54 -1.36 3.47 1.98
C LEU A 54 -2.34 2.32 2.09
N GLY A 55 -3.42 2.40 1.33
CA GLY A 55 -4.38 1.33 1.19
C GLY A 55 -4.28 0.70 -0.19
N PHE A 56 -4.32 -0.63 -0.23
CA PHE A 56 -4.36 -1.41 -1.46
C PHE A 56 -5.54 -2.36 -1.42
N ALA A 57 -6.16 -2.58 -2.57
CA ALA A 57 -7.29 -3.51 -2.67
C ALA A 57 -7.20 -4.32 -3.95
N VAL A 58 -7.71 -5.53 -3.89
CA VAL A 58 -7.80 -6.44 -5.03
C VAL A 58 -9.10 -7.24 -4.97
N VAL A 59 -9.70 -7.44 -6.14
CA VAL A 59 -10.90 -8.29 -6.27
C VAL A 59 -10.47 -9.67 -6.76
N SER A 60 -11.06 -10.71 -6.19
CA SER A 60 -10.81 -12.09 -6.58
C SER A 60 -12.07 -12.94 -6.34
N ASN A 61 -12.04 -14.17 -6.82
CA ASN A 61 -13.02 -15.17 -6.46
C ASN A 61 -12.55 -16.07 -5.31
N GLU A 62 -11.31 -15.89 -4.84
CA GLU A 62 -10.72 -16.72 -3.78
C GLU A 62 -9.97 -15.86 -2.77
N HIS A 63 -10.16 -16.14 -1.47
CA HIS A 63 -9.45 -15.47 -0.38
C HIS A 63 -7.94 -15.70 -0.47
N SER A 64 -7.50 -16.93 -0.74
CA SER A 64 -6.08 -17.27 -0.83
C SER A 64 -5.35 -16.49 -1.92
N HIS A 65 -5.99 -16.30 -3.08
CA HIS A 65 -5.43 -15.52 -4.17
C HIS A 65 -5.31 -14.04 -3.79
N ALA A 66 -6.38 -13.46 -3.26
CA ALA A 66 -6.36 -12.06 -2.81
C ALA A 66 -5.25 -11.82 -1.77
N ARG A 67 -5.14 -12.71 -0.79
CA ARG A 67 -4.09 -12.62 0.24
C ARG A 67 -2.70 -12.73 -0.36
N SER A 68 -2.50 -13.68 -1.28
CA SER A 68 -1.20 -13.88 -1.94
C SER A 68 -0.74 -12.62 -2.68
N VAL A 69 -1.62 -11.99 -3.44
CA VAL A 69 -1.29 -10.75 -4.16
C VAL A 69 -0.89 -9.65 -3.18
N LEU A 70 -1.67 -9.46 -2.11
CA LEU A 70 -1.41 -8.41 -1.14
C LEU A 70 -0.16 -8.66 -0.28
N GLU A 71 0.15 -9.92 0.01
CA GLU A 71 1.41 -10.28 0.67
C GLU A 71 2.62 -9.93 -0.20
N GLN A 72 2.51 -10.10 -1.51
CA GLN A 72 3.56 -9.68 -2.46
C GLN A 72 3.73 -8.16 -2.48
N VAL A 73 2.64 -7.40 -2.41
CA VAL A 73 2.69 -5.94 -2.27
C VAL A 73 3.44 -5.56 -0.98
N GLY A 74 3.06 -6.17 0.14
CA GLY A 74 3.73 -5.94 1.43
C GLY A 74 5.21 -6.25 1.39
N SER A 75 5.60 -7.36 0.78
CA SER A 75 7.00 -7.75 0.62
C SER A 75 7.79 -6.76 -0.22
N ALA A 76 7.20 -6.29 -1.32
CA ALA A 76 7.83 -5.27 -2.16
C ALA A 76 8.07 -3.97 -1.40
N LEU A 77 7.13 -3.57 -0.56
CA LEU A 77 7.25 -2.34 0.25
C LEU A 77 8.28 -2.47 1.37
N LYS A 78 8.48 -3.67 1.92
CA LYS A 78 9.53 -3.92 2.91
C LYS A 78 10.93 -3.68 2.37
N SER A 79 11.11 -3.81 1.06
CA SER A 79 12.40 -3.62 0.37
C SER A 79 12.55 -2.25 -0.27
N HIS A 80 11.62 -1.32 -0.03
CA HIS A 80 11.67 0.00 -0.66
C HIS A 80 12.87 0.80 -0.14
N PRO A 81 13.68 1.41 -1.04
CA PRO A 81 14.94 2.04 -0.65
C PRO A 81 14.77 3.36 0.14
N VAL A 82 13.63 4.04 -0.01
CA VAL A 82 13.39 5.36 0.57
C VAL A 82 12.40 5.32 1.73
N ALA A 83 11.37 4.47 1.63
CA ALA A 83 10.31 4.39 2.63
C ALA A 83 10.58 3.23 3.59
N GLU A 84 10.67 3.55 4.89
CA GLU A 84 10.84 2.54 5.93
C GLU A 84 9.49 1.91 6.25
N PHE A 85 9.42 0.59 6.18
CA PHE A 85 8.21 -0.18 6.48
C PHE A 85 7.97 -0.21 7.99
N LEU A 86 6.81 0.29 8.44
CA LEU A 86 6.46 0.33 9.86
C LEU A 86 5.50 -0.80 10.27
N GLY A 87 4.69 -1.29 9.35
CA GLY A 87 3.73 -2.33 9.63
C GLY A 87 2.65 -2.42 8.56
N MET A 88 1.87 -3.49 8.61
CA MET A 88 0.74 -3.70 7.70
C MET A 88 -0.39 -4.45 8.36
N GLU A 89 -1.59 -4.27 7.83
CA GLU A 89 -2.79 -5.02 8.19
C GLU A 89 -3.42 -5.54 6.90
N LEU A 90 -3.62 -6.85 6.83
CA LEU A 90 -4.19 -7.53 5.65
C LEU A 90 -5.51 -8.18 6.04
N ASP A 91 -6.53 -8.00 5.23
CA ASP A 91 -7.83 -8.61 5.41
C ASP A 91 -8.40 -9.06 4.07
N SER A 92 -9.40 -9.94 4.12
CA SER A 92 -10.14 -10.33 2.94
C SER A 92 -11.60 -10.58 3.30
N LEU A 93 -12.49 -9.98 2.53
CA LEU A 93 -13.93 -9.95 2.79
C LEU A 93 -14.67 -10.65 1.67
N THR A 94 -15.73 -11.38 2.01
CA THR A 94 -16.69 -11.88 1.03
C THR A 94 -17.78 -10.82 0.84
N VAL A 95 -18.00 -10.44 -0.40
CA VAL A 95 -19.02 -9.46 -0.79
C VAL A 95 -19.95 -10.13 -1.78
N ASP A 96 -21.24 -10.04 -1.53
CA ASP A 96 -22.25 -10.61 -2.42
C ASP A 96 -22.55 -9.74 -3.64
#